data_b50acd772223d4228871ced73795e372
#
_entry.id   b50acd772223d4228871ced73795e372
#
_cell.length_a   1.000
_cell.length_b   1.000
_cell.length_c   1.000
_cell.angle_alpha   90.00
_cell.angle_beta   90.00
_cell.angle_gamma   90.00
#
_symmetry.space_group_name_H-M   'P 1'
#
loop_
_entity.id
_entity.type
_entity.pdbx_description
1 polymer ?
#
loop_
_entity_poly.entity_id
_entity_poly.type
_entity_poly.pdbx_seq_one_letter_code
_entity_poly.pdbx_strand_id
1 'polypeptide(L)'
;MRNLRRFFVLCMAVLALAAAPAQASYEEGLAFQASGDVQEAYAQWMLTSGDPRSMAAVAGLFERGEGVSQDLDQAAEWYRRAAAKGNCRAMAQLANFSLYGLGGETRSPMEWRAELEKVRGKDPYADYMLAYFYANGHGGSRRLEDALALLEPLAGSHYAPFVTLYHQVARRIEDQKDGVLDAEFLTGEIAKGEVSFDLRWRDKRLVVSGYVNSIKRLRDYGYVLKLSGPNLSVVPRDNLLAVFYAPLVTDPLTRLRGGDYVKIDGVYVGRHPFELEPSALTLCGCNLLQVTSNDADVPR
;
A
#
# COMPACT_ATOMS: atom_id res chain seq x y z
N MET A 1 -23.74 65.32 26.11
CA MET A 1 -22.46 64.58 26.36
C MET A 1 -22.62 63.07 26.59
N ARG A 2 -23.76 62.57 27.10
CA ARG A 2 -24.00 61.12 27.33
C ARG A 2 -24.27 60.34 26.05
N ASN A 3 -24.83 60.94 25.00
CA ASN A 3 -25.13 60.24 23.75
C ASN A 3 -23.87 60.11 22.82
N LEU A 4 -22.91 61.04 22.93
CA LEU A 4 -21.66 60.97 22.18
C LEU A 4 -20.76 59.85 22.65
N ARG A 5 -20.72 59.55 23.96
CA ARG A 5 -19.99 58.42 24.54
C ARG A 5 -20.59 57.06 24.12
N ARG A 6 -21.92 56.94 24.02
CA ARG A 6 -22.57 55.73 23.55
C ARG A 6 -22.31 55.46 22.08
N PHE A 7 -22.26 56.51 21.24
CA PHE A 7 -21.92 56.40 19.81
C PHE A 7 -20.44 55.96 19.63
N PHE A 8 -19.52 56.51 20.42
CA PHE A 8 -18.11 56.12 20.35
C PHE A 8 -17.86 54.68 20.87
N VAL A 9 -18.57 54.24 21.91
CA VAL A 9 -18.49 52.85 22.37
C VAL A 9 -19.11 51.88 21.36
N LEU A 10 -20.20 52.24 20.70
CA LEU A 10 -20.80 51.44 19.66
C LEU A 10 -19.96 51.37 18.39
N CYS A 11 -19.31 52.47 17.97
CA CYS A 11 -18.37 52.48 16.86
C CYS A 11 -17.08 51.70 17.20
N MET A 12 -16.58 51.77 18.40
CA MET A 12 -15.43 50.95 18.84
C MET A 12 -15.80 49.46 18.94
N ALA A 13 -17.01 49.11 19.35
CA ALA A 13 -17.50 47.74 19.36
C ALA A 13 -17.75 47.19 17.94
N VAL A 14 -18.21 48.04 17.01
CA VAL A 14 -18.39 47.66 15.58
C VAL A 14 -17.05 47.63 14.88
N LEU A 15 -16.05 48.45 15.21
CA LEU A 15 -14.68 48.33 14.69
C LEU A 15 -13.91 47.16 15.30
N ALA A 16 -14.27 46.72 16.53
CA ALA A 16 -13.67 45.49 17.11
C ALA A 16 -14.30 44.21 16.56
N LEU A 17 -15.48 44.30 15.88
CA LEU A 17 -16.03 43.20 15.05
C LEU A 17 -15.56 43.25 13.60
N ALA A 18 -14.76 44.27 13.21
CA ALA A 18 -14.03 44.26 11.97
C ALA A 18 -12.87 43.29 12.10
N ALA A 19 -13.19 42.04 11.80
CA ALA A 19 -12.27 40.97 11.40
C ALA A 19 -10.89 41.06 12.06
N ALA A 20 -10.73 40.38 13.21
CA ALA A 20 -9.43 39.76 13.40
C ALA A 20 -9.10 39.09 12.04
N PRO A 21 -7.96 39.41 11.39
CA PRO A 21 -7.63 38.70 10.16
C PRO A 21 -7.77 37.22 10.48
N ALA A 22 -8.63 36.52 9.73
CA ALA A 22 -8.76 35.09 9.89
C ALA A 22 -7.33 34.57 9.82
N GLN A 23 -6.82 34.10 10.97
CA GLN A 23 -5.45 33.65 11.06
C GLN A 23 -5.42 32.39 10.23
N ALA A 24 -4.81 32.47 9.05
CA ALA A 24 -4.61 31.30 8.21
C ALA A 24 -4.15 30.14 9.08
N SER A 25 -4.84 29.04 9.03
CA SER A 25 -4.56 27.88 9.85
C SER A 25 -4.61 26.60 9.02
N TYR A 26 -3.92 25.58 9.48
CA TYR A 26 -4.03 24.26 8.91
C TYR A 26 -5.48 23.77 8.88
N GLU A 27 -6.23 24.03 9.95
CA GLU A 27 -7.62 23.60 10.14
C GLU A 27 -8.58 24.31 9.15
N GLU A 28 -8.35 25.58 8.83
CA GLU A 28 -9.11 26.27 7.78
C GLU A 28 -8.87 25.64 6.41
N GLY A 29 -7.63 25.29 6.08
CA GLY A 29 -7.33 24.56 4.87
C GLY A 29 -8.05 23.21 4.79
N LEU A 30 -8.15 22.46 5.89
CA LEU A 30 -8.95 21.23 5.95
C LEU A 30 -10.44 21.50 5.73
N ALA A 31 -11.00 22.59 6.27
CA ALA A 31 -12.41 22.94 6.09
C ALA A 31 -12.68 23.24 4.61
N PHE A 32 -11.82 24.00 3.92
CA PHE A 32 -11.94 24.26 2.48
C PHE A 32 -11.80 22.97 1.65
N GLN A 33 -10.86 22.08 1.99
CA GLN A 33 -10.75 20.79 1.30
C GLN A 33 -12.01 19.94 1.47
N ALA A 34 -12.59 19.91 2.66
CA ALA A 34 -13.81 19.16 2.95
C ALA A 34 -15.05 19.72 2.21
N SER A 35 -15.09 21.03 1.92
CA SER A 35 -16.14 21.65 1.10
C SER A 35 -15.93 21.48 -0.42
N GLY A 36 -14.74 21.00 -0.82
CA GLY A 36 -14.37 20.86 -2.24
C GLY A 36 -13.65 22.10 -2.80
N ASP A 37 -13.42 23.14 -2.00
CA ASP A 37 -12.76 24.40 -2.38
C ASP A 37 -11.23 24.22 -2.29
N VAL A 38 -10.68 23.35 -3.14
CA VAL A 38 -9.29 22.91 -3.06
C VAL A 38 -8.28 24.04 -3.31
N GLN A 39 -8.65 25.03 -4.13
CA GLN A 39 -7.79 26.19 -4.39
C GLN A 39 -7.62 27.05 -3.14
N GLU A 40 -8.70 27.26 -2.40
CA GLU A 40 -8.71 27.99 -1.13
C GLU A 40 -7.93 27.19 -0.06
N ALA A 41 -8.09 25.87 -0.02
CA ALA A 41 -7.32 24.99 0.85
C ALA A 41 -5.82 25.12 0.58
N TYR A 42 -5.42 25.08 -0.70
CA TYR A 42 -4.03 25.29 -1.09
C TYR A 42 -3.51 26.65 -0.65
N ALA A 43 -4.28 27.74 -0.90
CA ALA A 43 -3.89 29.08 -0.50
C ALA A 43 -3.70 29.21 1.02
N GLN A 44 -4.60 28.64 1.83
CA GLN A 44 -4.48 28.63 3.30
C GLN A 44 -3.26 27.86 3.77
N TRP A 45 -2.99 26.68 3.23
CA TRP A 45 -1.80 25.91 3.60
C TRP A 45 -0.50 26.56 3.13
N MET A 46 -0.50 27.28 2.02
CA MET A 46 0.65 28.08 1.59
C MET A 46 0.94 29.26 2.54
N LEU A 47 -0.11 29.92 3.06
CA LEU A 47 0.05 30.96 4.07
C LEU A 47 0.61 30.40 5.39
N THR A 48 0.32 29.14 5.70
CA THR A 48 0.82 28.42 6.88
C THR A 48 1.92 27.42 6.58
N SER A 49 2.67 27.63 5.49
CA SER A 49 3.73 26.73 5.04
C SER A 49 4.92 26.57 6.01
N GLY A 50 4.88 27.22 7.17
CA GLY A 50 5.74 26.96 8.33
C GLY A 50 5.33 25.74 9.15
N ASP A 51 4.03 25.34 9.13
CA ASP A 51 3.48 24.18 9.84
C ASP A 51 3.75 22.89 9.04
N PRO A 52 4.37 21.87 9.63
CA PRO A 52 4.64 20.62 8.95
C PRO A 52 3.38 19.87 8.48
N ARG A 53 2.21 20.11 9.08
CA ARG A 53 0.93 19.57 8.64
C ARG A 53 0.48 20.23 7.33
N SER A 54 0.58 21.57 7.23
CA SER A 54 0.29 22.32 6.01
C SER A 54 1.21 21.91 4.86
N MET A 55 2.52 21.75 5.14
CA MET A 55 3.48 21.26 4.17
C MET A 55 3.08 19.87 3.63
N ALA A 56 2.70 18.94 4.51
CA ALA A 56 2.27 17.61 4.11
C ALA A 56 0.94 17.64 3.32
N ALA A 57 0.03 18.55 3.64
CA ALA A 57 -1.21 18.74 2.90
C ALA A 57 -0.95 19.27 1.48
N VAL A 58 -0.10 20.29 1.33
CA VAL A 58 0.34 20.82 0.02
C VAL A 58 1.00 19.72 -0.81
N ALA A 59 1.89 18.91 -0.19
CA ALA A 59 2.50 17.77 -0.85
C ALA A 59 1.45 16.80 -1.41
N GLY A 60 0.41 16.48 -0.62
CA GLY A 60 -0.70 15.63 -1.04
C GLY A 60 -1.51 16.19 -2.22
N LEU A 61 -1.65 17.50 -2.34
CA LEU A 61 -2.29 18.11 -3.51
C LEU A 61 -1.46 17.90 -4.78
N PHE A 62 -0.14 18.12 -4.72
CA PHE A 62 0.76 17.85 -5.85
C PHE A 62 0.80 16.36 -6.21
N GLU A 63 0.79 15.47 -5.20
CA GLU A 63 0.76 14.02 -5.42
C GLU A 63 -0.47 13.55 -6.19
N ARG A 64 -1.65 14.09 -5.86
CA ARG A 64 -2.93 13.68 -6.48
C ARG A 64 -3.34 14.55 -7.67
N GLY A 65 -2.71 15.71 -7.87
CA GLY A 65 -3.13 16.68 -8.87
C GLY A 65 -4.46 17.36 -8.52
N GLU A 66 -4.75 17.52 -7.25
CA GLU A 66 -5.99 18.15 -6.76
C GLU A 66 -5.78 19.66 -6.65
N GLY A 67 -6.52 20.42 -7.46
CA GLY A 67 -6.44 21.89 -7.48
C GLY A 67 -5.13 22.46 -8.06
N VAL A 68 -4.14 21.62 -8.30
CA VAL A 68 -2.84 21.91 -8.94
C VAL A 68 -2.51 20.81 -9.93
N SER A 69 -1.63 21.06 -10.89
CA SER A 69 -1.12 20.00 -11.76
C SER A 69 -0.37 18.97 -10.93
N GLN A 70 -0.58 17.68 -11.22
CA GLN A 70 0.17 16.60 -10.56
C GLN A 70 1.66 16.78 -10.82
N ASP A 71 2.45 16.78 -9.74
CA ASP A 71 3.91 16.90 -9.79
C ASP A 71 4.51 16.14 -8.60
N LEU A 72 5.03 14.95 -8.87
CA LEU A 72 5.59 14.07 -7.84
C LEU A 72 6.91 14.59 -7.28
N ASP A 73 7.67 15.38 -8.05
CA ASP A 73 8.92 15.98 -7.59
C ASP A 73 8.63 17.11 -6.60
N GLN A 74 7.64 17.95 -6.89
CA GLN A 74 7.13 18.97 -5.97
C GLN A 74 6.54 18.32 -4.71
N ALA A 75 5.75 17.25 -4.86
CA ALA A 75 5.18 16.51 -3.73
C ALA A 75 6.30 16.01 -2.79
N ALA A 76 7.34 15.37 -3.36
CA ALA A 76 8.47 14.86 -2.59
C ALA A 76 9.23 15.99 -1.86
N GLU A 77 9.45 17.13 -2.51
CA GLU A 77 10.11 18.26 -1.89
C GLU A 77 9.33 18.81 -0.69
N TRP A 78 8.01 18.96 -0.81
CA TRP A 78 7.15 19.38 0.29
C TRP A 78 7.10 18.33 1.41
N TYR A 79 7.03 17.03 1.07
CA TYR A 79 7.12 15.96 2.07
C TYR A 79 8.46 15.96 2.79
N ARG A 80 9.61 16.21 2.10
CA ARG A 80 10.93 16.32 2.75
C ARG A 80 10.97 17.47 3.76
N ARG A 81 10.41 18.63 3.41
CA ARG A 81 10.29 19.78 4.33
C ARG A 81 9.43 19.46 5.55
N ALA A 82 8.29 18.80 5.36
CA ALA A 82 7.42 18.36 6.45
C ALA A 82 8.12 17.34 7.35
N ALA A 83 8.76 16.33 6.76
CA ALA A 83 9.49 15.28 7.47
C ALA A 83 10.66 15.83 8.28
N ALA A 84 11.42 16.80 7.74
CA ALA A 84 12.49 17.50 8.45
C ALA A 84 12.01 18.24 9.72
N LYS A 85 10.71 18.60 9.75
CA LYS A 85 10.03 19.17 10.93
C LYS A 85 9.30 18.14 11.80
N GLY A 86 9.54 16.85 11.55
CA GLY A 86 9.02 15.75 12.37
C GLY A 86 7.61 15.29 12.00
N ASN A 87 7.10 15.61 10.80
CA ASN A 87 5.82 15.08 10.35
C ASN A 87 5.97 13.60 9.97
N CYS A 88 5.44 12.71 10.82
CA CYS A 88 5.55 11.26 10.64
C CYS A 88 4.82 10.76 9.38
N ARG A 89 3.68 11.38 9.04
CA ARG A 89 2.93 11.04 7.84
C ARG A 89 3.71 11.35 6.56
N ALA A 90 4.40 12.50 6.53
CA ALA A 90 5.27 12.86 5.43
C ALA A 90 6.47 11.91 5.30
N MET A 91 7.04 11.45 6.42
CA MET A 91 8.08 10.41 6.41
C MET A 91 7.56 9.12 5.78
N ALA A 92 6.34 8.70 6.12
CA ALA A 92 5.71 7.51 5.56
C ALA A 92 5.43 7.64 4.05
N GLN A 93 5.04 8.82 3.57
CA GLN A 93 4.85 9.06 2.14
C GLN A 93 6.18 9.04 1.37
N LEU A 94 7.25 9.60 1.92
CA LEU A 94 8.58 9.49 1.31
C LEU A 94 9.09 8.05 1.29
N ALA A 95 8.82 7.27 2.33
CA ALA A 95 9.11 5.84 2.34
C ALA A 95 8.34 5.10 1.23
N ASN A 96 7.07 5.45 1.01
CA ASN A 96 6.29 4.94 -0.11
C ASN A 96 6.90 5.35 -1.46
N PHE A 97 7.28 6.62 -1.62
CA PHE A 97 7.93 7.11 -2.85
C PHE A 97 9.23 6.36 -3.16
N SER A 98 10.03 6.02 -2.13
CA SER A 98 11.29 5.28 -2.32
C SER A 98 11.07 3.87 -2.88
N LEU A 99 9.95 3.22 -2.56
CA LEU A 99 9.62 1.88 -3.07
C LEU A 99 9.36 1.89 -4.58
N TYR A 100 8.85 3.01 -5.10
CA TYR A 100 8.46 3.15 -6.51
C TYR A 100 9.40 4.06 -7.31
N GLY A 101 10.47 4.57 -6.70
CA GLY A 101 11.40 5.50 -7.34
C GLY A 101 10.76 6.82 -7.77
N LEU A 102 9.78 7.32 -7.00
CA LEU A 102 9.02 8.52 -7.31
C LEU A 102 9.67 9.78 -6.69
N GLY A 103 9.39 10.94 -7.29
CA GLY A 103 9.74 12.26 -6.74
C GLY A 103 11.23 12.45 -6.47
N GLY A 104 12.12 11.80 -7.25
CA GLY A 104 13.55 11.85 -7.05
C GLY A 104 14.01 11.37 -5.67
N GLU A 105 13.22 10.49 -4.99
CA GLU A 105 13.62 9.94 -3.70
C GLU A 105 14.77 8.94 -3.88
N THR A 106 15.89 9.18 -3.18
CA THR A 106 17.12 8.41 -3.33
C THR A 106 17.45 7.55 -2.12
N ARG A 107 16.80 7.76 -0.98
CA ARG A 107 17.00 6.92 0.19
C ARG A 107 16.53 5.51 -0.06
N SER A 108 17.31 4.55 0.41
CA SER A 108 16.97 3.13 0.29
C SER A 108 15.78 2.75 1.19
N PRO A 109 15.04 1.69 0.86
CA PRO A 109 14.02 1.14 1.76
C PRO A 109 14.55 0.79 3.16
N MET A 110 15.83 0.40 3.29
CA MET A 110 16.45 0.10 4.58
C MET A 110 16.57 1.36 5.46
N GLU A 111 16.97 2.48 4.89
CA GLU A 111 17.07 3.75 5.62
C GLU A 111 15.68 4.24 6.04
N TRP A 112 14.68 4.13 5.14
CA TRP A 112 13.30 4.53 5.46
C TRP A 112 12.67 3.63 6.54
N ARG A 113 12.92 2.32 6.50
CA ARG A 113 12.46 1.43 7.56
C ARG A 113 13.02 1.85 8.92
N ALA A 114 14.32 2.19 9.00
CA ALA A 114 14.93 2.66 10.22
C ALA A 114 14.35 4.01 10.71
N GLU A 115 14.00 4.91 9.79
CA GLU A 115 13.33 6.17 10.16
C GLU A 115 11.89 5.95 10.67
N LEU A 116 11.13 5.06 10.01
CA LEU A 116 9.77 4.70 10.45
C LEU A 116 9.78 4.01 11.83
N GLU A 117 10.78 3.18 12.12
CA GLU A 117 10.94 2.54 13.45
C GLU A 117 11.10 3.58 14.58
N LYS A 118 11.76 4.72 14.33
CA LYS A 118 11.93 5.82 15.32
C LYS A 118 10.61 6.55 15.63
N VAL A 119 9.65 6.51 14.72
CA VAL A 119 8.37 7.21 14.85
C VAL A 119 7.20 6.25 15.11
N ARG A 120 7.48 5.00 15.37
CA ARG A 120 6.47 3.98 15.72
C ARG A 120 5.53 4.47 16.82
N GLY A 121 4.23 4.28 16.63
CA GLY A 121 3.18 4.66 17.56
C GLY A 121 2.83 6.16 17.57
N LYS A 122 3.44 6.97 16.69
CA LYS A 122 3.18 8.42 16.65
C LYS A 122 2.13 8.81 15.60
N ASP A 123 1.97 8.04 14.57
CA ASP A 123 1.01 8.31 13.49
C ASP A 123 0.52 6.98 12.89
N PRO A 124 -0.82 6.78 12.75
CA PRO A 124 -1.39 5.54 12.24
C PRO A 124 -0.94 5.18 10.82
N TYR A 125 -0.71 6.19 9.96
CA TYR A 125 -0.24 5.93 8.61
C TYR A 125 1.24 5.56 8.56
N ALA A 126 2.06 6.12 9.47
CA ALA A 126 3.46 5.72 9.63
C ALA A 126 3.57 4.28 10.15
N ASP A 127 2.72 3.89 11.10
CA ASP A 127 2.65 2.52 11.60
C ASP A 127 2.19 1.53 10.50
N TYR A 128 1.21 1.92 9.69
CA TYR A 128 0.79 1.16 8.52
C TYR A 128 1.94 0.96 7.52
N MET A 129 2.68 2.03 7.18
CA MET A 129 3.83 1.93 6.27
C MET A 129 4.94 1.07 6.84
N LEU A 130 5.23 1.17 8.14
CA LEU A 130 6.21 0.31 8.81
C LEU A 130 5.76 -1.16 8.77
N ALA A 131 4.48 -1.42 9.04
CA ALA A 131 3.90 -2.76 8.93
C ALA A 131 4.00 -3.31 7.50
N TYR A 132 3.76 -2.47 6.50
CA TYR A 132 3.92 -2.83 5.09
C TYR A 132 5.37 -3.21 4.76
N PHE A 133 6.35 -2.44 5.26
CA PHE A 133 7.78 -2.75 5.13
C PHE A 133 8.14 -4.08 5.80
N TYR A 134 7.61 -4.34 7.00
CA TYR A 134 7.84 -5.61 7.71
C TYR A 134 7.20 -6.78 6.98
N ALA A 135 5.95 -6.64 6.55
CA ALA A 135 5.21 -7.71 5.89
C ALA A 135 5.84 -8.15 4.57
N ASN A 136 6.47 -7.23 3.84
CA ASN A 136 7.04 -7.49 2.53
C ASN A 136 8.58 -7.61 2.53
N GLY A 137 9.22 -7.41 3.69
CA GLY A 137 10.68 -7.50 3.83
C GLY A 137 11.43 -6.32 3.18
N HIS A 138 10.74 -5.18 2.96
CA HIS A 138 11.40 -3.99 2.46
C HIS A 138 12.42 -3.46 3.47
N GLY A 139 13.65 -3.26 3.03
CA GLY A 139 14.73 -2.79 3.89
C GLY A 139 15.23 -3.79 4.92
N GLY A 140 14.93 -5.11 4.77
CA GLY A 140 15.42 -6.15 5.67
C GLY A 140 14.60 -7.43 5.60
N SER A 141 14.77 -8.31 6.59
CA SER A 141 13.98 -9.53 6.67
C SER A 141 12.49 -9.25 6.90
N ARG A 142 11.65 -10.14 6.38
CA ARG A 142 10.21 -10.16 6.63
C ARG A 142 9.94 -10.44 8.11
N ARG A 143 8.97 -9.72 8.70
CA ARG A 143 8.60 -9.78 10.12
C ARG A 143 7.07 -9.70 10.23
N LEU A 144 6.38 -10.81 9.94
CA LEU A 144 4.90 -10.82 9.85
C LEU A 144 4.22 -10.55 11.20
N GLU A 145 4.75 -11.12 12.29
CA GLU A 145 4.21 -10.92 13.63
C GLU A 145 4.34 -9.47 14.10
N ASP A 146 5.47 -8.82 13.80
CA ASP A 146 5.66 -7.41 14.10
C ASP A 146 4.76 -6.51 13.24
N ALA A 147 4.54 -6.89 11.97
CA ALA A 147 3.61 -6.19 11.10
C ALA A 147 2.17 -6.30 11.63
N LEU A 148 1.76 -7.51 12.06
CA LEU A 148 0.43 -7.72 12.64
C LEU A 148 0.23 -6.88 13.91
N ALA A 149 1.22 -6.85 14.80
CA ALA A 149 1.15 -6.06 16.03
C ALA A 149 0.99 -4.54 15.80
N LEU A 150 1.55 -4.02 14.69
CA LEU A 150 1.36 -2.62 14.27
C LEU A 150 -0.04 -2.38 13.68
N LEU A 151 -0.61 -3.36 13.00
CA LEU A 151 -1.89 -3.25 12.31
C LEU A 151 -3.09 -3.55 13.23
N GLU A 152 -2.91 -4.32 14.30
CA GLU A 152 -3.98 -4.70 15.22
C GLU A 152 -4.77 -3.50 15.77
N PRO A 153 -4.14 -2.38 16.21
CA PRO A 153 -4.86 -1.17 16.62
C PRO A 153 -5.62 -0.49 15.47
N LEU A 154 -5.24 -0.76 14.22
CA LEU A 154 -5.80 -0.15 13.01
C LEU A 154 -6.90 -1.02 12.37
N ALA A 155 -7.09 -2.25 12.83
CA ALA A 155 -8.02 -3.23 12.25
C ALA A 155 -9.49 -2.79 12.30
N GLY A 156 -9.87 -1.97 13.29
CA GLY A 156 -11.20 -1.37 13.40
C GLY A 156 -11.38 -0.03 12.66
N SER A 157 -10.41 0.39 11.87
CA SER A 157 -10.47 1.66 11.13
C SER A 157 -11.45 1.59 9.95
N HIS A 158 -12.07 2.73 9.63
CA HIS A 158 -12.83 2.88 8.38
C HIS A 158 -11.94 3.06 7.14
N TYR A 159 -10.62 3.15 7.30
CA TYR A 159 -9.68 3.29 6.19
C TYR A 159 -9.32 1.91 5.63
N ALA A 160 -9.94 1.57 4.51
CA ALA A 160 -9.83 0.25 3.88
C ALA A 160 -8.38 -0.29 3.73
N PRO A 161 -7.35 0.51 3.34
CA PRO A 161 -5.98 0.00 3.23
C PRO A 161 -5.42 -0.60 4.52
N PHE A 162 -5.77 -0.04 5.70
CA PHE A 162 -5.31 -0.58 6.99
C PHE A 162 -5.91 -1.95 7.27
N VAL A 163 -7.22 -2.06 7.10
CA VAL A 163 -7.99 -3.29 7.32
C VAL A 163 -7.55 -4.38 6.33
N THR A 164 -7.37 -4.00 5.07
CA THR A 164 -6.91 -4.93 4.03
C THR A 164 -5.54 -5.51 4.37
N LEU A 165 -4.57 -4.67 4.70
CA LEU A 165 -3.22 -5.15 5.05
C LEU A 165 -3.24 -6.01 6.31
N TYR A 166 -4.05 -5.67 7.32
CA TYR A 166 -4.23 -6.49 8.53
C TYR A 166 -4.67 -7.91 8.17
N HIS A 167 -5.74 -8.06 7.38
CA HIS A 167 -6.23 -9.39 6.98
C HIS A 167 -5.22 -10.15 6.11
N GLN A 168 -4.52 -9.45 5.22
CA GLN A 168 -3.48 -10.06 4.41
C GLN A 168 -2.34 -10.62 5.26
N VAL A 169 -1.86 -9.85 6.24
CA VAL A 169 -0.76 -10.26 7.13
C VAL A 169 -1.21 -11.41 8.04
N ALA A 170 -2.42 -11.31 8.64
CA ALA A 170 -2.96 -12.37 9.48
C ALA A 170 -3.06 -13.71 8.73
N ARG A 171 -3.59 -13.67 7.49
CA ARG A 171 -3.68 -14.84 6.62
C ARG A 171 -2.32 -15.43 6.28
N ARG A 172 -1.31 -14.60 5.98
CA ARG A 172 0.06 -15.06 5.69
C ARG A 172 0.71 -15.75 6.90
N ILE A 173 0.43 -15.29 8.13
CA ILE A 173 0.89 -15.96 9.35
C ILE A 173 0.21 -17.32 9.51
N GLU A 174 -1.08 -17.43 9.25
CA GLU A 174 -1.82 -18.68 9.27
C GLU A 174 -1.28 -19.66 8.23
N ASP A 175 -1.12 -19.22 6.98
CA ASP A 175 -0.53 -19.99 5.90
C ASP A 175 0.86 -20.51 6.24
N GLN A 176 1.69 -19.66 6.86
CA GLN A 176 3.04 -20.05 7.27
C GLN A 176 3.03 -21.15 8.34
N LYS A 177 2.09 -21.10 9.29
CA LYS A 177 1.90 -22.17 10.30
C LYS A 177 1.49 -23.49 9.66
N ASP A 178 0.68 -23.44 8.61
CA ASP A 178 0.22 -24.59 7.84
C ASP A 178 1.27 -25.11 6.83
N GLY A 179 2.45 -24.48 6.75
CA GLY A 179 3.50 -24.82 5.80
C GLY A 179 3.19 -24.40 4.36
N VAL A 180 2.25 -23.49 4.16
CA VAL A 180 1.89 -22.93 2.86
C VAL A 180 2.88 -21.85 2.49
N LEU A 181 3.38 -21.88 1.26
CA LEU A 181 4.31 -20.88 0.72
C LEU A 181 3.52 -19.79 -0.03
N ASP A 182 3.72 -18.52 0.30
CA ASP A 182 3.08 -17.46 -0.49
C ASP A 182 3.84 -17.18 -1.80
N ALA A 183 3.11 -16.79 -2.84
CA ALA A 183 3.66 -16.56 -4.19
C ALA A 183 4.73 -15.44 -4.20
N GLU A 184 4.59 -14.43 -3.33
CA GLU A 184 5.57 -13.35 -3.21
C GLU A 184 6.86 -13.83 -2.52
N PHE A 185 6.75 -14.70 -1.51
CA PHE A 185 7.92 -15.32 -0.89
C PHE A 185 8.71 -16.13 -1.93
N LEU A 186 8.02 -16.94 -2.73
CA LEU A 186 8.67 -17.78 -3.75
C LEU A 186 9.40 -16.92 -4.79
N THR A 187 8.76 -15.88 -5.30
CA THR A 187 9.39 -14.96 -6.27
C THR A 187 10.57 -14.19 -5.66
N GLY A 188 10.47 -13.79 -4.39
CA GLY A 188 11.57 -13.14 -3.66
C GLY A 188 12.77 -14.05 -3.38
N GLU A 189 12.54 -15.33 -3.11
CA GLU A 189 13.63 -16.31 -2.91
C GLU A 189 14.41 -16.57 -4.19
N ILE A 190 13.73 -16.60 -5.33
CA ILE A 190 14.37 -16.74 -6.64
C ILE A 190 15.25 -15.55 -6.99
N ALA A 191 14.78 -14.34 -6.71
CA ALA A 191 15.57 -13.13 -6.91
C ALA A 191 16.91 -13.14 -6.17
N LYS A 192 17.02 -13.94 -5.07
CA LYS A 192 18.26 -14.12 -4.31
C LYS A 192 19.20 -15.16 -4.95
N GLY A 193 18.71 -16.10 -5.74
CA GLY A 193 19.52 -17.10 -6.42
C GLY A 193 18.71 -18.24 -7.03
N GLU A 194 18.46 -18.16 -8.31
CA GLU A 194 17.64 -19.13 -9.08
C GLU A 194 18.15 -20.57 -8.94
N VAL A 195 19.46 -20.77 -9.09
CA VAL A 195 20.06 -22.12 -9.01
C VAL A 195 19.84 -22.78 -7.66
N SER A 196 20.02 -22.01 -6.57
CA SER A 196 19.81 -22.52 -5.21
C SER A 196 18.33 -22.84 -4.96
N PHE A 197 17.44 -22.03 -5.52
CA PHE A 197 16.02 -22.26 -5.43
C PHE A 197 15.60 -23.53 -6.17
N ASP A 198 16.05 -23.70 -7.42
CA ASP A 198 15.79 -24.88 -8.23
C ASP A 198 16.29 -26.16 -7.54
N LEU A 199 17.52 -26.18 -7.03
CA LEU A 199 18.05 -27.30 -6.28
C LEU A 199 17.22 -27.68 -5.05
N ARG A 200 16.61 -26.69 -4.41
CA ARG A 200 15.82 -26.89 -3.20
C ARG A 200 14.43 -27.41 -3.48
N TRP A 201 13.76 -26.93 -4.52
CA TRP A 201 12.32 -27.06 -4.72
C TRP A 201 11.92 -27.83 -5.99
N ARG A 202 12.81 -28.04 -6.97
CA ARG A 202 12.50 -28.77 -8.20
C ARG A 202 11.94 -30.15 -7.92
N ASP A 203 10.90 -30.50 -8.65
CA ASP A 203 10.15 -31.76 -8.56
C ASP A 203 9.47 -32.04 -7.22
N LYS A 204 9.46 -31.05 -6.30
CA LYS A 204 8.69 -31.15 -5.07
C LYS A 204 7.27 -30.66 -5.24
N ARG A 205 6.34 -31.34 -4.56
CA ARG A 205 4.97 -30.89 -4.43
C ARG A 205 4.92 -29.78 -3.36
N LEU A 206 4.36 -28.64 -3.74
CA LEU A 206 4.28 -27.44 -2.90
C LEU A 206 2.82 -27.04 -2.75
N VAL A 207 2.45 -26.59 -1.57
CA VAL A 207 1.20 -25.86 -1.36
C VAL A 207 1.55 -24.38 -1.40
N VAL A 208 0.91 -23.64 -2.32
CA VAL A 208 1.20 -22.25 -2.55
C VAL A 208 -0.07 -21.43 -2.46
N SER A 209 0.02 -20.27 -1.81
CA SER A 209 -1.04 -19.28 -1.76
C SER A 209 -0.68 -18.03 -2.54
N GLY A 210 -1.69 -17.34 -3.06
CA GLY A 210 -1.50 -16.08 -3.78
C GLY A 210 -2.79 -15.51 -4.31
N TYR A 211 -2.69 -14.30 -4.85
CA TYR A 211 -3.82 -13.63 -5.50
C TYR A 211 -3.82 -13.93 -6.99
N VAL A 212 -4.99 -14.23 -7.54
CA VAL A 212 -5.18 -14.45 -8.96
C VAL A 212 -4.99 -13.13 -9.71
N ASN A 213 -3.95 -13.02 -10.51
CA ASN A 213 -3.71 -11.86 -11.36
C ASN A 213 -4.42 -12.03 -12.70
N SER A 214 -4.28 -13.20 -13.32
CA SER A 214 -4.96 -13.51 -14.58
C SER A 214 -5.21 -15.01 -14.72
N ILE A 215 -6.22 -15.34 -15.54
CA ILE A 215 -6.60 -16.71 -15.87
C ILE A 215 -6.57 -16.84 -17.39
N LYS A 216 -5.84 -17.81 -17.90
CA LYS A 216 -5.77 -18.09 -19.32
C LYS A 216 -6.15 -19.54 -19.61
N ARG A 217 -7.10 -19.74 -20.52
CA ARG A 217 -7.44 -21.08 -21.02
C ARG A 217 -6.47 -21.48 -22.13
N LEU A 218 -5.83 -22.60 -21.97
CA LEU A 218 -5.01 -23.24 -23.01
C LEU A 218 -5.84 -24.28 -23.75
N ARG A 219 -5.84 -24.24 -25.10
CA ARG A 219 -6.72 -25.10 -25.95
C ARG A 219 -6.62 -26.58 -25.61
N ASP A 220 -5.40 -27.08 -25.36
CA ASP A 220 -5.14 -28.51 -25.22
C ASP A 220 -4.73 -28.94 -23.80
N TYR A 221 -4.53 -27.99 -22.88
CA TYR A 221 -3.90 -28.25 -21.56
C TYR A 221 -4.72 -27.82 -20.35
N GLY A 222 -5.85 -27.12 -20.51
CA GLY A 222 -6.68 -26.68 -19.37
C GLY A 222 -6.54 -25.20 -19.04
N TYR A 223 -6.25 -24.84 -17.79
CA TYR A 223 -6.13 -23.46 -17.34
C TYR A 223 -4.75 -23.16 -16.79
N VAL A 224 -4.30 -21.93 -16.99
CA VAL A 224 -3.11 -21.36 -16.35
C VAL A 224 -3.55 -20.17 -15.53
N LEU A 225 -3.28 -20.22 -14.22
CA LEU A 225 -3.45 -19.10 -13.30
C LEU A 225 -2.10 -18.43 -13.11
N LYS A 226 -2.08 -17.13 -13.25
CA LYS A 226 -0.96 -16.28 -12.85
C LYS A 226 -1.23 -15.77 -11.46
N LEU A 227 -0.36 -16.10 -10.51
CA LEU A 227 -0.45 -15.72 -9.12
C LEU A 227 0.55 -14.62 -8.80
N SER A 228 0.16 -13.71 -7.93
CA SER A 228 1.01 -12.65 -7.38
C SER A 228 0.84 -12.56 -5.87
N GLY A 229 1.75 -11.84 -5.23
CA GLY A 229 1.55 -11.35 -3.86
C GLY A 229 0.43 -10.32 -3.78
N PRO A 230 0.13 -9.78 -2.58
CA PRO A 230 -0.96 -8.85 -2.36
C PRO A 230 -0.82 -7.51 -3.09
N ASN A 231 0.36 -7.19 -3.59
CA ASN A 231 0.65 -5.96 -4.33
C ASN A 231 0.42 -6.12 -5.82
N LEU A 232 -0.81 -5.90 -6.26
CA LEU A 232 -1.18 -5.90 -7.68
C LEU A 232 -0.55 -4.73 -8.48
N SER A 233 -0.05 -3.69 -7.83
CA SER A 233 0.50 -2.49 -8.48
C SER A 233 1.99 -2.59 -8.84
N VAL A 234 2.72 -3.50 -8.24
CA VAL A 234 4.10 -3.80 -8.64
C VAL A 234 4.02 -4.96 -9.62
N VAL A 235 4.26 -4.71 -10.89
CA VAL A 235 4.41 -5.79 -11.89
C VAL A 235 5.64 -6.60 -11.48
N PRO A 236 5.50 -7.77 -10.87
CA PRO A 236 6.65 -8.59 -10.53
C PRO A 236 7.29 -9.01 -11.85
N ARG A 237 8.60 -8.85 -11.99
CA ARG A 237 9.33 -9.38 -13.15
C ARG A 237 9.23 -10.90 -13.23
N ASP A 238 8.99 -11.53 -12.07
CA ASP A 238 8.83 -12.98 -11.93
C ASP A 238 7.41 -13.30 -11.45
N ASN A 239 6.68 -14.06 -12.24
CA ASN A 239 5.32 -14.48 -11.94
C ASN A 239 5.32 -15.97 -11.60
N LEU A 240 4.44 -16.37 -10.68
CA LEU A 240 4.15 -17.77 -10.45
C LEU A 240 3.00 -18.20 -11.35
N LEU A 241 3.25 -19.19 -12.19
CA LEU A 241 2.22 -19.82 -13.04
C LEU A 241 1.79 -21.16 -12.45
N ALA A 242 0.50 -21.32 -12.24
CA ALA A 242 -0.09 -22.59 -11.86
C ALA A 242 -0.84 -23.19 -13.04
N VAL A 243 -0.40 -24.36 -13.49
CA VAL A 243 -0.97 -25.07 -14.64
C VAL A 243 -1.91 -26.17 -14.16
N PHE A 244 -3.17 -26.05 -14.51
CA PHE A 244 -4.22 -27.05 -14.26
C PHE A 244 -4.50 -27.80 -15.56
N TYR A 245 -4.20 -29.09 -15.58
CA TYR A 245 -4.46 -29.92 -16.77
C TYR A 245 -5.94 -30.32 -16.84
N ALA A 246 -6.52 -30.30 -18.06
CA ALA A 246 -7.75 -31.06 -18.30
C ALA A 246 -7.45 -32.57 -18.14
N PRO A 247 -8.23 -33.35 -17.42
CA PRO A 247 -9.62 -33.23 -16.99
C PRO A 247 -9.82 -32.74 -15.55
N LEU A 248 -8.78 -32.24 -14.87
CA LEU A 248 -8.85 -31.75 -13.50
C LEU A 248 -9.53 -30.35 -13.38
N VAL A 249 -10.08 -29.86 -14.47
CA VAL A 249 -10.79 -28.57 -14.49
C VAL A 249 -12.13 -28.75 -13.76
N THR A 250 -12.15 -28.31 -12.53
CA THR A 250 -13.37 -28.31 -11.71
C THR A 250 -14.12 -27.00 -11.86
N ASP A 251 -15.42 -27.03 -11.60
CA ASP A 251 -16.32 -25.87 -11.62
C ASP A 251 -15.77 -24.62 -10.88
N PRO A 252 -15.05 -24.75 -9.74
CA PRO A 252 -14.45 -23.61 -9.05
C PRO A 252 -13.47 -22.78 -9.88
N LEU A 253 -12.67 -23.41 -10.75
CA LEU A 253 -11.71 -22.69 -11.59
C LEU A 253 -12.39 -21.76 -12.61
N THR A 254 -13.58 -22.12 -13.07
CA THR A 254 -14.35 -21.30 -14.03
C THR A 254 -14.98 -20.08 -13.41
N ARG A 255 -15.07 -20.01 -12.09
CA ARG A 255 -15.66 -18.91 -11.31
C ARG A 255 -14.64 -17.94 -10.75
N LEU A 256 -13.34 -18.28 -10.81
CA LEU A 256 -12.26 -17.42 -10.33
C LEU A 256 -12.23 -16.09 -11.07
N ARG A 257 -11.94 -15.03 -10.34
CA ARG A 257 -11.75 -13.66 -10.85
C ARG A 257 -10.37 -13.13 -10.47
N GLY A 258 -9.93 -12.10 -11.17
CA GLY A 258 -8.76 -11.34 -10.75
C GLY A 258 -8.97 -10.74 -9.36
N GLY A 259 -7.97 -10.89 -8.49
CA GLY A 259 -8.02 -10.47 -7.09
C GLY A 259 -8.46 -11.56 -6.11
N ASP A 260 -9.04 -12.68 -6.56
CA ASP A 260 -9.38 -13.80 -5.66
C ASP A 260 -8.10 -14.37 -5.05
N TYR A 261 -8.16 -14.65 -3.74
CA TYR A 261 -7.10 -15.37 -3.05
C TYR A 261 -7.30 -16.87 -3.16
N VAL A 262 -6.25 -17.59 -3.56
CA VAL A 262 -6.30 -19.04 -3.75
C VAL A 262 -5.15 -19.73 -3.03
N LYS A 263 -5.45 -20.96 -2.54
CA LYS A 263 -4.43 -21.95 -2.17
C LYS A 263 -4.46 -23.08 -3.18
N ILE A 264 -3.32 -23.43 -3.69
CA ILE A 264 -3.14 -24.50 -4.67
C ILE A 264 -2.01 -25.40 -4.23
N ASP A 265 -2.11 -26.67 -4.55
CA ASP A 265 -0.98 -27.58 -4.52
C ASP A 265 -0.53 -27.92 -5.94
N GLY A 266 0.76 -28.13 -6.15
CA GLY A 266 1.30 -28.47 -7.43
C GLY A 266 2.76 -28.87 -7.34
N VAL A 267 3.30 -29.48 -8.39
CA VAL A 267 4.73 -29.83 -8.49
C VAL A 267 5.49 -28.70 -9.15
N TYR A 268 6.51 -28.19 -8.46
CA TYR A 268 7.39 -27.16 -9.04
C TYR A 268 8.30 -27.78 -10.08
N VAL A 269 8.26 -27.26 -11.29
CA VAL A 269 9.02 -27.79 -12.46
C VAL A 269 10.08 -26.83 -12.99
N GLY A 270 10.32 -25.74 -12.30
CA GLY A 270 11.27 -24.72 -12.77
C GLY A 270 10.63 -23.71 -13.71
N ARG A 271 11.44 -23.09 -14.56
CA ARG A 271 10.96 -22.24 -15.66
C ARG A 271 10.43 -23.14 -16.77
N HIS A 272 9.16 -22.98 -17.09
CA HIS A 272 8.51 -23.83 -18.07
C HIS A 272 8.86 -23.41 -19.49
N PRO A 273 9.10 -24.38 -20.42
CA PRO A 273 9.42 -24.12 -21.82
C PRO A 273 8.24 -23.60 -22.64
N PHE A 274 7.04 -23.45 -22.07
CA PHE A 274 5.94 -22.81 -22.80
C PHE A 274 6.22 -21.33 -23.03
N GLU A 275 6.09 -20.89 -24.27
CA GLU A 275 6.36 -19.53 -24.79
C GLU A 275 5.55 -18.40 -24.11
N LEU A 276 4.77 -18.71 -23.06
CA LEU A 276 3.86 -17.76 -22.44
C LEU A 276 4.58 -16.67 -21.63
N GLU A 277 5.54 -17.05 -20.82
CA GLU A 277 6.42 -16.14 -20.06
C GLU A 277 7.70 -16.90 -19.66
N PRO A 278 8.81 -16.73 -20.38
CA PRO A 278 10.06 -17.52 -20.16
C PRO A 278 10.68 -17.34 -18.78
N SER A 279 10.33 -16.25 -18.08
CA SER A 279 10.84 -15.93 -16.73
C SER A 279 9.96 -16.45 -15.59
N ALA A 280 8.78 -17.00 -15.89
CA ALA A 280 7.84 -17.39 -14.84
C ALA A 280 8.16 -18.74 -14.23
N LEU A 281 8.00 -18.81 -12.90
CA LEU A 281 8.03 -20.06 -12.16
C LEU A 281 6.77 -20.86 -12.42
N THR A 282 6.90 -22.15 -12.57
CA THR A 282 5.76 -22.97 -12.95
C THR A 282 5.53 -24.11 -11.96
N LEU A 283 4.28 -24.19 -11.49
CA LEU A 283 3.71 -25.36 -10.85
C LEU A 283 2.88 -26.13 -11.86
N CYS A 284 3.05 -27.42 -11.91
CA CYS A 284 2.30 -28.31 -12.78
C CYS A 284 1.46 -29.32 -11.98
N GLY A 285 0.42 -29.85 -12.61
CA GLY A 285 -0.47 -30.83 -11.97
C GLY A 285 -1.17 -30.25 -10.74
N CYS A 286 -1.60 -29.01 -10.84
CA CYS A 286 -2.16 -28.26 -9.72
C CYS A 286 -3.57 -28.71 -9.38
N ASN A 287 -3.87 -28.69 -8.07
CA ASN A 287 -5.23 -28.79 -7.53
C ASN A 287 -5.57 -27.50 -6.78
N LEU A 288 -6.80 -27.05 -6.94
CA LEU A 288 -7.32 -25.91 -6.19
C LEU A 288 -7.80 -26.39 -4.82
N LEU A 289 -7.16 -25.94 -3.74
CA LEU A 289 -7.48 -26.34 -2.37
C LEU A 289 -8.50 -25.40 -1.72
N GLN A 290 -8.35 -24.09 -1.92
CA GLN A 290 -9.19 -23.07 -1.31
C GLN A 290 -9.33 -21.86 -2.22
N VAL A 291 -10.49 -21.20 -2.17
CA VAL A 291 -10.76 -19.90 -2.79
C VAL A 291 -11.38 -18.99 -1.75
N THR A 292 -10.86 -17.77 -1.64
CA THR A 292 -11.50 -16.69 -0.89
C THR A 292 -11.71 -15.54 -1.87
N SER A 293 -12.95 -15.17 -2.13
CA SER A 293 -13.25 -14.07 -3.06
C SER A 293 -12.87 -12.74 -2.43
N ASN A 294 -12.40 -11.83 -3.26
CA ASN A 294 -11.99 -10.48 -2.84
C ASN A 294 -13.14 -9.67 -2.22
N ASP A 295 -14.40 -9.99 -2.58
CA ASP A 295 -15.61 -9.34 -2.04
C ASP A 295 -15.89 -9.69 -0.55
N ALA A 296 -15.24 -10.73 -0.01
CA ALA A 296 -15.47 -11.20 1.37
C ALA A 296 -14.65 -10.41 2.41
N ASP A 297 -13.57 -9.73 1.97
CA ASP A 297 -12.63 -9.02 2.86
C ASP A 297 -12.92 -7.49 2.95
N VAL A 298 -13.93 -6.99 2.24
CA VAL A 298 -14.35 -5.58 2.34
C VAL A 298 -15.62 -5.51 3.19
N PRO A 299 -15.61 -4.94 4.39
CA PRO A 299 -16.82 -4.64 5.14
C PRO A 299 -17.69 -3.68 4.31
N ARG A 300 -18.96 -4.07 4.08
CA ARG A 300 -19.96 -3.22 3.41
C ARG A 300 -20.35 -2.04 4.25
#